data_e9b9974fe30fee3c583732146c390cf4
#
_entry.id   e9b9974fe30fee3c583732146c390cf4
#
_cell.length_a   1.000
_cell.length_b   1.000
_cell.length_c   1.000
_cell.angle_alpha   90.00
_cell.angle_beta   90.00
_cell.angle_gamma   90.00
#
_symmetry.space_group_name_H-M   'P 1'
#
loop_
_entity.id
_entity.type
_entity.pdbx_description
1 polymer ?
#
loop_
_entity_poly.entity_id
_entity_poly.type
_entity_poly.pdbx_seq_one_letter_code
_entity_poly.pdbx_strand_id
1 'polypeptide(L)'
;MDKEKLRRVIRDGQERLSNGAYIERELAIDHAFLAETGKVAAITGPRRAGKTFRLFQVLAELQLPAGRVSFLDFSDLSLAEFQVGDFELLAEVASELDPRADGAFLFDEIQEVEGFESGIRHLQNKGRRIYLTGSNSTIFSGNLATTLRGKVLVSELYPLSFAEFLRFKGRAFRADPSSEERAERRRLLDEYLLWGGFPEVALASSSETKRNLLDSYVDVMIFRDILERHGLQGASTVERVLSKLLGSFTKEYSVNRWYNDFKSRGLRVGKDGLYEIVRHFEEAYILRSLSNVASPGGAKKAFFLDNGYYRPFLDRERDRGKLWENAVCVALLRRGEKPCFWKTDRGEIDFVTQGEFIQATIELTEANRERETAPFAQASATLGERAALIVTPDDPPPWF
;
A
#
# COMPACT_ATOMS: atom_id res chain seq x y z
N MET A 1 -31.18 -7.54 -5.80
CA MET A 1 -31.05 -6.81 -7.10
C MET A 1 -31.86 -7.53 -8.19
N ASP A 2 -32.39 -6.83 -9.21
CA ASP A 2 -33.03 -7.50 -10.36
C ASP A 2 -32.03 -7.82 -11.48
N LYS A 3 -32.40 -8.79 -12.35
CA LYS A 3 -31.59 -9.35 -13.42
C LYS A 3 -31.21 -8.33 -14.49
N GLU A 4 -32.14 -7.46 -14.87
CA GLU A 4 -31.92 -6.46 -15.92
C GLU A 4 -31.00 -5.33 -15.43
N LYS A 5 -31.15 -4.90 -14.18
CA LYS A 5 -30.22 -3.94 -13.54
C LYS A 5 -28.80 -4.50 -13.51
N LEU A 6 -28.65 -5.76 -13.09
CA LEU A 6 -27.34 -6.42 -13.02
C LEU A 6 -26.70 -6.59 -14.41
N ARG A 7 -27.50 -6.98 -15.44
CA ARG A 7 -27.02 -7.06 -16.82
C ARG A 7 -26.50 -5.72 -17.34
N ARG A 8 -27.18 -4.62 -17.02
CA ARG A 8 -26.75 -3.27 -17.37
C ARG A 8 -25.44 -2.92 -16.69
N VAL A 9 -25.33 -3.12 -15.39
CA VAL A 9 -24.09 -2.85 -14.63
C VAL A 9 -22.90 -3.62 -15.21
N ILE A 10 -23.08 -4.90 -15.57
CA ILE A 10 -22.01 -5.68 -16.22
C ILE A 10 -21.61 -5.06 -17.57
N ARG A 11 -22.55 -4.63 -18.40
CA ARG A 11 -22.26 -4.00 -19.70
C ARG A 11 -21.55 -2.65 -19.54
N ASP A 12 -22.01 -1.82 -18.60
CA ASP A 12 -21.34 -0.55 -18.27
C ASP A 12 -19.91 -0.80 -17.80
N GLY A 13 -19.71 -1.83 -16.98
CA GLY A 13 -18.37 -2.28 -16.56
C GLY A 13 -17.48 -2.76 -17.72
N GLN A 14 -18.05 -3.49 -18.69
CA GLN A 14 -17.35 -3.93 -19.90
C GLN A 14 -16.94 -2.74 -20.80
N GLU A 15 -17.81 -1.74 -20.90
CA GLU A 15 -17.51 -0.50 -21.63
C GLU A 15 -16.39 0.29 -20.93
N ARG A 16 -16.46 0.41 -19.60
CA ARG A 16 -15.40 1.04 -18.79
C ARG A 16 -14.05 0.34 -18.97
N LEU A 17 -14.01 -1.00 -18.99
CA LEU A 17 -12.81 -1.78 -19.26
C LEU A 17 -12.27 -1.56 -20.68
N SER A 18 -13.13 -1.47 -21.68
CA SER A 18 -12.74 -1.29 -23.09
C SER A 18 -12.14 0.07 -23.36
N ASN A 19 -12.63 1.10 -22.67
CA ASN A 19 -12.24 2.50 -22.85
C ASN A 19 -11.16 2.95 -21.84
N GLY A 20 -10.85 2.12 -20.84
CA GLY A 20 -9.96 2.44 -19.74
C GLY A 20 -8.50 2.46 -20.19
N ALA A 21 -7.92 3.67 -20.34
CA ALA A 21 -6.48 3.83 -20.45
C ALA A 21 -5.82 3.70 -19.07
N TYR A 22 -4.72 2.97 -18.99
CA TYR A 22 -3.94 2.84 -17.77
C TYR A 22 -2.44 2.92 -18.07
N ILE A 23 -1.68 3.34 -17.08
CA ILE A 23 -0.22 3.26 -17.10
C ILE A 23 0.16 2.00 -16.31
N GLU A 24 1.02 1.18 -16.88
CA GLU A 24 1.38 -0.12 -16.35
C GLU A 24 1.99 -0.06 -14.95
N ARG A 25 1.52 -0.95 -14.06
CA ARG A 25 1.99 -1.15 -12.71
C ARG A 25 2.84 -2.44 -12.64
N GLU A 26 3.85 -2.43 -11.76
CA GLU A 26 4.85 -3.50 -11.66
C GLU A 26 4.39 -4.70 -10.81
N LEU A 27 3.25 -4.59 -10.11
CA LEU A 27 2.73 -5.69 -9.30
C LEU A 27 2.44 -6.92 -10.18
N ALA A 28 3.26 -7.95 -10.07
CA ALA A 28 3.06 -9.20 -10.79
C ALA A 28 1.92 -10.04 -10.19
N ILE A 29 1.14 -10.67 -11.05
CA ILE A 29 0.12 -11.66 -10.68
C ILE A 29 0.40 -12.93 -11.46
N ASP A 30 0.59 -14.06 -10.79
CA ASP A 30 0.80 -15.35 -11.42
C ASP A 30 -0.53 -15.97 -11.87
N HIS A 31 -0.98 -15.57 -13.06
CA HIS A 31 -2.23 -16.03 -13.65
C HIS A 31 -2.25 -17.54 -13.93
N ALA A 32 -1.09 -18.13 -14.25
CA ALA A 32 -0.97 -19.56 -14.49
C ALA A 32 -1.21 -20.36 -13.21
N PHE A 33 -0.56 -19.96 -12.12
CA PHE A 33 -0.77 -20.57 -10.81
C PHE A 33 -2.21 -20.43 -10.31
N LEU A 34 -2.83 -19.25 -10.53
CA LEU A 34 -4.24 -19.04 -10.17
C LEU A 34 -5.18 -19.95 -10.97
N ALA A 35 -4.94 -20.13 -12.26
CA ALA A 35 -5.72 -21.02 -13.12
C ALA A 35 -5.56 -22.49 -12.73
N GLU A 36 -4.34 -22.94 -12.43
CA GLU A 36 -4.05 -24.31 -11.99
C GLU A 36 -4.66 -24.65 -10.64
N THR A 37 -4.56 -23.71 -9.68
CA THR A 37 -4.99 -23.96 -8.30
C THR A 37 -6.43 -23.58 -8.01
N GLY A 38 -7.10 -22.88 -8.91
CA GLY A 38 -8.44 -22.31 -8.70
C GLY A 38 -8.50 -21.26 -7.59
N LYS A 39 -7.35 -20.65 -7.23
CA LYS A 39 -7.30 -19.60 -6.21
C LYS A 39 -7.79 -18.27 -6.75
N VAL A 40 -8.25 -17.43 -5.83
CA VAL A 40 -8.68 -16.06 -6.09
C VAL A 40 -7.50 -15.13 -5.90
N ALA A 41 -7.31 -14.18 -6.81
CA ALA A 41 -6.34 -13.10 -6.64
C ALA A 41 -6.99 -11.94 -5.89
N ALA A 42 -6.34 -11.46 -4.84
CA ALA A 42 -6.75 -10.28 -4.11
C ALA A 42 -5.64 -9.22 -4.13
N ILE A 43 -5.97 -8.03 -4.61
CA ILE A 43 -5.08 -6.87 -4.63
C ILE A 43 -5.50 -5.94 -3.50
N THR A 44 -4.69 -5.84 -2.47
CA THR A 44 -4.90 -4.93 -1.35
C THR A 44 -3.95 -3.74 -1.42
N GLY A 45 -4.21 -2.72 -0.64
CA GLY A 45 -3.34 -1.54 -0.60
C GLY A 45 -4.10 -0.25 -0.28
N PRO A 46 -3.41 0.87 -0.05
CA PRO A 46 -4.04 2.11 0.33
C PRO A 46 -5.05 2.59 -0.71
N ARG A 47 -6.03 3.38 -0.27
CA ARG A 47 -6.90 4.12 -1.19
C ARG A 47 -6.04 4.96 -2.14
N ARG A 48 -6.49 5.18 -3.36
CA ARG A 48 -5.77 6.00 -4.36
C ARG A 48 -4.44 5.42 -4.88
N ALA A 49 -4.05 4.20 -4.49
CA ALA A 49 -2.85 3.53 -5.02
C ALA A 49 -3.01 3.03 -6.47
N GLY A 50 -4.23 3.03 -7.03
CA GLY A 50 -4.50 2.61 -8.40
C GLY A 50 -4.92 1.14 -8.53
N LYS A 51 -5.56 0.54 -7.50
CA LYS A 51 -6.03 -0.86 -7.52
C LYS A 51 -7.00 -1.15 -8.66
N THR A 52 -7.96 -0.26 -8.90
CA THR A 52 -8.92 -0.34 -10.01
C THR A 52 -8.22 -0.46 -11.36
N PHE A 53 -7.22 0.40 -11.60
CA PHE A 53 -6.44 0.36 -12.85
C PHE A 53 -5.56 -0.89 -12.95
N ARG A 54 -5.14 -1.46 -11.81
CA ARG A 54 -4.45 -2.75 -11.81
C ARG A 54 -5.39 -3.91 -12.21
N LEU A 55 -6.69 -3.84 -11.89
CA LEU A 55 -7.68 -4.77 -12.43
C LEU A 55 -7.83 -4.62 -13.96
N PHE A 56 -7.79 -3.39 -14.49
CA PHE A 56 -7.84 -3.19 -15.94
C PHE A 56 -6.62 -3.80 -16.65
N GLN A 57 -5.45 -3.72 -16.02
CA GLN A 57 -4.24 -4.38 -16.52
C GLN A 57 -4.37 -5.91 -16.53
N VAL A 58 -5.06 -6.51 -15.54
CA VAL A 58 -5.38 -7.96 -15.53
C VAL A 58 -6.11 -8.38 -16.80
N LEU A 59 -7.04 -7.58 -17.31
CA LEU A 59 -7.75 -7.88 -18.55
C LEU A 59 -6.79 -8.07 -19.73
N ALA A 60 -5.81 -7.15 -19.87
CA ALA A 60 -4.80 -7.25 -20.93
C ALA A 60 -3.88 -8.45 -20.74
N GLU A 61 -3.45 -8.74 -19.52
CA GLU A 61 -2.60 -9.88 -19.17
C GLU A 61 -3.29 -11.22 -19.47
N LEU A 62 -4.62 -11.31 -19.22
CA LEU A 62 -5.42 -12.48 -19.52
C LEU A 62 -5.73 -12.63 -21.02
N GLN A 63 -5.48 -11.60 -21.82
CA GLN A 63 -5.82 -11.54 -23.25
C GLN A 63 -7.30 -11.85 -23.53
N LEU A 64 -8.20 -11.44 -22.61
CA LEU A 64 -9.63 -11.63 -22.76
C LEU A 64 -10.26 -10.37 -23.37
N PRO A 65 -11.21 -10.54 -24.29
CA PRO A 65 -12.07 -9.42 -24.70
C PRO A 65 -12.96 -8.98 -23.53
N ALA A 66 -13.20 -7.66 -23.41
CA ALA A 66 -13.99 -7.11 -22.31
C ALA A 66 -15.38 -7.76 -22.15
N GLY A 67 -16.00 -8.18 -23.26
CA GLY A 67 -17.30 -8.88 -23.25
C GLY A 67 -17.31 -10.23 -22.50
N ARG A 68 -16.12 -10.78 -22.17
CA ARG A 68 -15.98 -12.03 -21.41
C ARG A 68 -15.61 -11.78 -19.94
N VAL A 69 -15.64 -10.53 -19.51
CA VAL A 69 -15.29 -10.11 -18.15
C VAL A 69 -16.47 -9.41 -17.51
N SER A 70 -16.78 -9.77 -16.29
CA SER A 70 -17.77 -9.06 -15.46
C SER A 70 -16.99 -8.19 -14.47
N PHE A 71 -16.89 -6.88 -14.75
CA PHE A 71 -16.32 -5.89 -13.85
C PHE A 71 -17.42 -5.23 -13.03
N LEU A 72 -17.31 -5.29 -11.71
CA LEU A 72 -18.23 -4.65 -10.78
C LEU A 72 -17.42 -3.82 -9.76
N ASP A 73 -17.76 -2.55 -9.65
CA ASP A 73 -17.22 -1.61 -8.66
C ASP A 73 -18.25 -1.44 -7.55
N PHE A 74 -18.07 -2.12 -6.42
CA PHE A 74 -19.04 -2.12 -5.32
C PHE A 74 -19.10 -0.80 -4.54
N SER A 75 -18.24 0.15 -4.85
CA SER A 75 -18.36 1.53 -4.36
C SER A 75 -19.38 2.36 -5.17
N ASP A 76 -19.86 1.85 -6.31
CA ASP A 76 -20.85 2.53 -7.17
C ASP A 76 -22.25 2.40 -6.59
N LEU A 77 -23.01 3.50 -6.60
CA LEU A 77 -24.40 3.56 -6.12
C LEU A 77 -25.34 2.60 -6.86
N SER A 78 -25.03 2.25 -8.11
CA SER A 78 -25.83 1.26 -8.87
C SER A 78 -25.84 -0.12 -8.20
N LEU A 79 -24.80 -0.43 -7.41
CA LEU A 79 -24.60 -1.67 -6.65
C LEU A 79 -24.91 -1.53 -5.14
N ALA A 80 -25.39 -0.38 -4.65
CA ALA A 80 -25.66 -0.16 -3.23
C ALA A 80 -26.66 -1.16 -2.60
N GLU A 81 -27.52 -1.76 -3.41
CA GLU A 81 -28.49 -2.79 -2.96
C GLU A 81 -27.98 -4.23 -3.15
N PHE A 82 -26.76 -4.41 -3.69
CA PHE A 82 -26.20 -5.74 -3.93
C PHE A 82 -25.91 -6.45 -2.62
N GLN A 83 -26.40 -7.67 -2.49
CA GLN A 83 -26.23 -8.50 -1.30
C GLN A 83 -25.53 -9.82 -1.65
N VAL A 84 -25.07 -10.53 -0.65
CA VAL A 84 -24.39 -11.83 -0.82
C VAL A 84 -25.22 -12.85 -1.60
N GLY A 85 -26.56 -12.81 -1.48
CA GLY A 85 -27.46 -13.67 -2.26
C GLY A 85 -27.47 -13.40 -3.77
N ASP A 86 -27.07 -12.19 -4.19
CA ASP A 86 -27.06 -11.80 -5.59
C ASP A 86 -25.87 -12.38 -6.38
N PHE A 87 -24.87 -13.00 -5.72
CA PHE A 87 -23.76 -13.67 -6.41
C PHE A 87 -24.22 -14.87 -7.25
N GLU A 88 -25.33 -15.53 -6.88
CA GLU A 88 -25.89 -16.58 -7.71
C GLU A 88 -26.51 -16.00 -8.99
N LEU A 89 -27.30 -14.93 -8.86
CA LEU A 89 -27.86 -14.19 -10.00
C LEU A 89 -26.75 -13.62 -10.90
N LEU A 90 -25.67 -13.12 -10.31
CA LEU A 90 -24.49 -12.66 -11.04
C LEU A 90 -23.87 -13.77 -11.89
N ALA A 91 -23.70 -14.98 -11.33
CA ALA A 91 -23.18 -16.12 -12.07
C ALA A 91 -24.09 -16.54 -13.24
N GLU A 92 -25.42 -16.47 -13.05
CA GLU A 92 -26.41 -16.73 -14.08
C GLU A 92 -26.30 -15.70 -15.23
N VAL A 93 -26.37 -14.41 -14.92
CA VAL A 93 -26.28 -13.33 -15.91
C VAL A 93 -24.95 -13.35 -16.66
N ALA A 94 -23.85 -13.57 -15.96
CA ALA A 94 -22.53 -13.69 -16.59
C ALA A 94 -22.46 -14.88 -17.57
N SER A 95 -23.10 -16.01 -17.23
CA SER A 95 -23.16 -17.19 -18.11
C SER A 95 -24.04 -16.97 -19.34
N GLU A 96 -25.08 -16.14 -19.24
CA GLU A 96 -25.91 -15.74 -20.40
C GLU A 96 -25.15 -14.79 -21.34
N LEU A 97 -24.31 -13.90 -20.77
CA LEU A 97 -23.49 -12.97 -21.55
C LEU A 97 -22.25 -13.64 -22.18
N ASP A 98 -21.66 -14.61 -21.50
CA ASP A 98 -20.54 -15.43 -22.00
C ASP A 98 -20.80 -16.93 -21.77
N PRO A 99 -21.46 -17.62 -22.71
CA PRO A 99 -21.77 -19.04 -22.60
C PRO A 99 -20.55 -19.98 -22.51
N ARG A 100 -19.36 -19.50 -22.87
CA ARG A 100 -18.11 -20.32 -22.79
C ARG A 100 -17.67 -20.55 -21.36
N ALA A 101 -18.13 -19.67 -20.45
CA ALA A 101 -17.88 -19.77 -19.01
C ALA A 101 -16.38 -19.73 -18.58
N ASP A 102 -15.47 -19.31 -19.46
CA ASP A 102 -14.04 -19.19 -19.23
C ASP A 102 -13.59 -17.73 -19.00
N GLY A 103 -14.53 -16.80 -18.89
CA GLY A 103 -14.33 -15.41 -18.54
C GLY A 103 -13.85 -15.21 -17.10
N ALA A 104 -13.71 -13.95 -16.71
CA ALA A 104 -13.24 -13.56 -15.39
C ALA A 104 -14.20 -12.60 -14.68
N PHE A 105 -14.22 -12.66 -13.36
CA PHE A 105 -14.84 -11.65 -12.51
C PHE A 105 -13.76 -10.73 -11.96
N LEU A 106 -13.94 -9.43 -12.15
CA LEU A 106 -13.11 -8.38 -11.58
C LEU A 106 -13.98 -7.56 -10.61
N PHE A 107 -13.72 -7.67 -9.33
CA PHE A 107 -14.49 -7.01 -8.27
C PHE A 107 -13.65 -5.93 -7.59
N ASP A 108 -14.08 -4.69 -7.74
CA ASP A 108 -13.41 -3.55 -7.09
C ASP A 108 -14.13 -3.23 -5.77
N GLU A 109 -13.33 -2.93 -4.72
CA GLU A 109 -13.78 -2.59 -3.36
C GLU A 109 -14.79 -3.61 -2.80
N ILE A 110 -14.46 -4.92 -2.88
CA ILE A 110 -15.35 -6.04 -2.52
C ILE A 110 -15.88 -5.97 -1.08
N GLN A 111 -15.17 -5.31 -0.16
CA GLN A 111 -15.59 -5.17 1.23
C GLN A 111 -16.86 -4.33 1.43
N GLU A 112 -17.33 -3.61 0.42
CA GLU A 112 -18.60 -2.91 0.48
C GLU A 112 -19.81 -3.88 0.49
N VAL A 113 -19.59 -5.18 0.17
CA VAL A 113 -20.63 -6.22 0.23
C VAL A 113 -20.46 -7.02 1.52
N GLU A 114 -21.41 -6.91 2.44
CA GLU A 114 -21.37 -7.68 3.69
C GLU A 114 -21.47 -9.20 3.41
N GLY A 115 -20.56 -9.99 4.00
CA GLY A 115 -20.53 -11.44 3.83
C GLY A 115 -20.09 -11.91 2.43
N PHE A 116 -19.38 -11.06 1.68
CA PHE A 116 -18.92 -11.33 0.31
C PHE A 116 -18.14 -12.66 0.18
N GLU A 117 -17.53 -13.15 1.24
CA GLU A 117 -16.69 -14.36 1.21
C GLU A 117 -17.50 -15.58 0.78
N SER A 118 -18.75 -15.66 1.21
CA SER A 118 -19.67 -16.75 0.83
C SER A 118 -20.01 -16.69 -0.66
N GLY A 119 -20.21 -15.48 -1.19
CA GLY A 119 -20.44 -15.24 -2.61
C GLY A 119 -19.22 -15.57 -3.47
N ILE A 120 -18.03 -15.13 -3.05
CA ILE A 120 -16.77 -15.46 -3.72
C ILE A 120 -16.51 -16.97 -3.72
N ARG A 121 -16.75 -17.65 -2.59
CA ARG A 121 -16.64 -19.11 -2.51
C ARG A 121 -17.62 -19.81 -3.45
N HIS A 122 -18.84 -19.30 -3.59
CA HIS A 122 -19.84 -19.81 -4.51
C HIS A 122 -19.33 -19.72 -5.96
N LEU A 123 -18.87 -18.57 -6.40
CA LEU A 123 -18.30 -18.38 -7.75
C LEU A 123 -17.04 -19.23 -7.98
N GLN A 124 -16.16 -19.34 -6.99
CA GLN A 124 -14.98 -20.18 -7.04
C GLN A 124 -15.32 -21.66 -7.25
N ASN A 125 -16.33 -22.16 -6.52
CA ASN A 125 -16.80 -23.55 -6.67
C ASN A 125 -17.39 -23.82 -8.07
N LYS A 126 -17.83 -22.78 -8.80
CA LYS A 126 -18.24 -22.86 -10.20
C LYS A 126 -17.06 -22.77 -11.18
N GLY A 127 -15.82 -22.79 -10.70
CA GLY A 127 -14.61 -22.75 -11.55
C GLY A 127 -14.33 -21.38 -12.17
N ARG A 128 -14.88 -20.29 -11.62
CA ARG A 128 -14.70 -18.94 -12.17
C ARG A 128 -13.35 -18.33 -11.76
N ARG A 129 -12.67 -17.67 -12.69
CA ARG A 129 -11.49 -16.83 -12.39
C ARG A 129 -11.93 -15.54 -11.71
N ILE A 130 -11.37 -15.23 -10.56
CA ILE A 130 -11.81 -14.11 -9.72
C ILE A 130 -10.61 -13.27 -9.29
N TYR A 131 -10.72 -11.98 -9.50
CA TYR A 131 -9.76 -10.96 -9.08
C TYR A 131 -10.50 -9.92 -8.25
N LEU A 132 -9.99 -9.61 -7.08
CA LEU A 132 -10.61 -8.73 -6.10
C LEU A 132 -9.69 -7.58 -5.77
N THR A 133 -10.27 -6.43 -5.43
CA THR A 133 -9.52 -5.40 -4.71
C THR A 133 -10.14 -5.11 -3.35
N GLY A 134 -9.32 -4.55 -2.46
CA GLY A 134 -9.75 -4.04 -1.18
C GLY A 134 -8.79 -3.00 -0.61
N SER A 135 -9.33 -2.03 0.12
CA SER A 135 -8.58 -0.89 0.65
C SER A 135 -8.06 -1.09 2.09
N ASN A 136 -8.16 -2.30 2.64
CA ASN A 136 -7.71 -2.60 4.00
C ASN A 136 -6.95 -3.94 4.04
N SER A 137 -5.88 -4.01 4.83
CA SER A 137 -5.03 -5.20 4.96
C SER A 137 -5.74 -6.37 5.66
N THR A 138 -6.79 -6.10 6.44
CA THR A 138 -7.50 -7.12 7.19
C THR A 138 -8.64 -7.78 6.43
N ILE A 139 -9.02 -7.27 5.24
CA ILE A 139 -10.10 -7.82 4.42
C ILE A 139 -9.92 -9.32 4.16
N PHE A 140 -8.68 -9.77 3.99
CA PHE A 140 -8.35 -11.17 3.72
C PHE A 140 -7.59 -11.84 4.88
N SER A 141 -7.62 -11.22 6.09
CA SER A 141 -7.02 -11.76 7.32
C SER A 141 -8.10 -11.91 8.43
N GLY A 142 -7.79 -12.63 9.49
CA GLY A 142 -8.72 -12.79 10.63
C GLY A 142 -9.84 -13.83 10.39
N ASN A 143 -11.08 -13.54 10.80
CA ASN A 143 -12.23 -14.44 10.66
C ASN A 143 -12.60 -14.73 9.20
N LEU A 144 -12.32 -13.81 8.28
CA LEU A 144 -12.42 -13.97 6.83
C LEU A 144 -11.51 -15.08 6.32
N ALA A 145 -10.34 -15.23 6.96
CA ALA A 145 -9.41 -16.30 6.67
C ALA A 145 -9.99 -17.72 6.91
N THR A 146 -11.08 -17.87 7.64
CA THR A 146 -11.67 -19.23 7.87
C THR A 146 -12.43 -19.73 6.65
N THR A 147 -13.22 -18.89 5.99
CA THR A 147 -14.04 -19.27 4.83
C THR A 147 -13.23 -19.37 3.53
N LEU A 148 -12.28 -18.45 3.32
CA LEU A 148 -11.42 -18.40 2.14
C LEU A 148 -9.95 -18.80 2.41
N ARG A 149 -9.69 -19.43 3.57
CA ARG A 149 -8.34 -19.79 4.02
C ARG A 149 -7.63 -20.69 3.02
N GLY A 150 -6.45 -20.24 2.58
CA GLY A 150 -5.65 -20.96 1.57
C GLY A 150 -6.20 -20.89 0.15
N LYS A 151 -7.35 -20.21 -0.07
CA LYS A 151 -8.00 -20.07 -1.38
C LYS A 151 -7.78 -18.71 -2.03
N VAL A 152 -7.21 -17.75 -1.32
CA VAL A 152 -6.91 -16.40 -1.81
C VAL A 152 -5.40 -16.19 -1.81
N LEU A 153 -4.88 -15.66 -2.91
CA LEU A 153 -3.51 -15.15 -3.02
C LEU A 153 -3.58 -13.62 -2.92
N VAL A 154 -3.04 -13.09 -1.84
CA VAL A 154 -3.06 -11.64 -1.57
C VAL A 154 -1.76 -11.02 -2.04
N SER A 155 -1.88 -9.94 -2.82
CA SER A 155 -0.77 -9.10 -3.28
C SER A 155 -1.01 -7.66 -2.86
N GLU A 156 -0.01 -7.01 -2.29
CA GLU A 156 -0.11 -5.62 -1.82
C GLU A 156 0.34 -4.65 -2.93
N LEU A 157 -0.56 -3.76 -3.36
CA LEU A 157 -0.25 -2.67 -4.29
C LEU A 157 0.01 -1.39 -3.50
N TYR A 158 1.27 -0.98 -3.48
CA TYR A 158 1.68 0.30 -2.88
C TYR A 158 1.48 1.48 -3.84
N PRO A 159 1.53 2.75 -3.40
CA PRO A 159 1.73 3.88 -4.28
C PRO A 159 2.92 3.66 -5.21
N LEU A 160 3.12 4.43 -6.26
CA LEU A 160 4.14 4.19 -7.29
C LEU A 160 5.53 3.97 -6.70
N SER A 161 6.29 3.00 -7.25
CA SER A 161 7.75 2.94 -7.09
C SER A 161 8.38 4.15 -7.80
N PHE A 162 9.66 4.41 -7.56
CA PHE A 162 10.33 5.47 -8.34
C PHE A 162 10.37 5.13 -9.84
N ALA A 163 10.57 3.87 -10.20
CA ALA A 163 10.52 3.43 -11.59
C ALA A 163 9.12 3.60 -12.21
N GLU A 164 8.05 3.24 -11.50
CA GLU A 164 6.68 3.51 -11.91
C GLU A 164 6.41 5.02 -12.01
N PHE A 165 6.90 5.83 -11.05
CA PHE A 165 6.76 7.28 -11.06
C PHE A 165 7.41 7.89 -12.31
N LEU A 166 8.60 7.45 -12.70
CA LEU A 166 9.24 7.89 -13.94
C LEU A 166 8.39 7.56 -15.18
N ARG A 167 7.79 6.36 -15.21
CA ARG A 167 6.87 5.94 -16.28
C ARG A 167 5.63 6.83 -16.33
N PHE A 168 5.07 7.18 -15.17
CA PHE A 168 3.94 8.11 -15.06
C PHE A 168 4.30 9.54 -15.52
N LYS A 169 5.57 9.94 -15.40
CA LYS A 169 6.12 11.18 -15.95
C LYS A 169 6.46 11.09 -17.44
N GLY A 170 6.24 9.95 -18.09
CA GLY A 170 6.63 9.71 -19.48
C GLY A 170 8.15 9.74 -19.68
N ARG A 171 8.91 9.29 -18.66
CA ARG A 171 10.37 9.28 -18.67
C ARG A 171 10.91 7.87 -18.59
N ALA A 172 11.92 7.62 -19.40
CA ALA A 172 12.77 6.44 -19.35
C ALA A 172 14.22 6.90 -19.48
N PHE A 173 15.11 6.35 -18.69
CA PHE A 173 16.53 6.68 -18.71
C PHE A 173 17.34 5.48 -19.23
N ARG A 174 18.43 5.76 -19.93
CA ARG A 174 19.37 4.75 -20.40
C ARG A 174 20.15 4.15 -19.22
N ALA A 175 20.72 2.96 -19.42
CA ALA A 175 21.58 2.32 -18.41
C ALA A 175 22.85 3.16 -18.12
N ASP A 176 23.38 3.84 -19.14
CA ASP A 176 24.46 4.84 -19.00
C ASP A 176 23.92 6.22 -19.39
N PRO A 177 23.33 6.98 -18.43
CA PRO A 177 22.73 8.26 -18.68
C PRO A 177 23.77 9.37 -18.84
N SER A 178 23.51 10.33 -19.71
CA SER A 178 24.29 11.57 -19.83
C SER A 178 24.23 12.39 -18.54
N SER A 179 25.08 13.41 -18.43
CA SER A 179 25.05 14.33 -17.26
C SER A 179 23.73 15.05 -17.13
N GLU A 180 23.09 15.41 -18.25
CA GLU A 180 21.78 16.03 -18.28
C GLU A 180 20.68 15.05 -17.80
N GLU A 181 20.69 13.81 -18.29
CA GLU A 181 19.76 12.76 -17.86
C GLU A 181 19.93 12.44 -16.36
N ARG A 182 21.17 12.43 -15.84
CA ARG A 182 21.42 12.27 -14.41
C ARG A 182 20.84 13.42 -13.59
N ALA A 183 21.01 14.65 -14.04
CA ALA A 183 20.44 15.83 -13.38
C ALA A 183 18.91 15.82 -13.41
N GLU A 184 18.30 15.43 -14.54
CA GLU A 184 16.85 15.29 -14.64
C GLU A 184 16.33 14.18 -13.71
N ARG A 185 16.96 13.00 -13.71
CA ARG A 185 16.60 11.88 -12.83
C ARG A 185 16.67 12.28 -11.35
N ARG A 186 17.71 13.02 -10.95
CA ARG A 186 17.85 13.54 -9.59
C ARG A 186 16.72 14.50 -9.23
N ARG A 187 16.38 15.44 -10.12
CA ARG A 187 15.24 16.35 -9.93
C ARG A 187 13.91 15.60 -9.77
N LEU A 188 13.68 14.56 -10.59
CA LEU A 188 12.48 13.73 -10.50
C LEU A 188 12.48 12.88 -9.21
N LEU A 189 13.63 12.41 -8.75
CA LEU A 189 13.74 11.75 -7.45
C LEU A 189 13.42 12.70 -6.30
N ASP A 190 13.93 13.94 -6.33
CA ASP A 190 13.59 14.95 -5.32
C ASP A 190 12.07 15.28 -5.34
N GLU A 191 11.45 15.33 -6.54
CA GLU A 191 10.00 15.47 -6.67
C GLU A 191 9.24 14.28 -6.05
N TYR A 192 9.69 13.05 -6.34
CA TYR A 192 9.11 11.82 -5.79
C TYR A 192 9.25 11.76 -4.26
N LEU A 193 10.43 12.07 -3.73
CA LEU A 193 10.65 12.11 -2.28
C LEU A 193 9.78 13.14 -1.58
N LEU A 194 9.56 14.29 -2.23
CA LEU A 194 8.77 15.38 -1.66
C LEU A 194 7.26 15.14 -1.69
N TRP A 195 6.75 14.58 -2.80
CA TRP A 195 5.30 14.48 -3.05
C TRP A 195 4.75 13.07 -2.90
N GLY A 196 5.62 12.07 -2.80
CA GLY A 196 5.24 10.68 -2.74
C GLY A 196 4.91 10.07 -4.10
N GLY A 197 4.36 8.86 -4.06
CA GLY A 197 4.06 8.02 -5.23
C GLY A 197 2.57 7.83 -5.50
N PHE A 198 1.66 8.63 -4.95
CA PHE A 198 0.25 8.52 -5.34
C PHE A 198 0.06 8.87 -6.82
N PRO A 199 -0.59 8.00 -7.64
CA PRO A 199 -0.73 8.19 -9.09
C PRO A 199 -1.27 9.55 -9.51
N GLU A 200 -2.37 10.02 -8.93
CA GLU A 200 -2.96 11.33 -9.25
C GLU A 200 -2.04 12.49 -8.87
N VAL A 201 -1.31 12.36 -7.75
CA VAL A 201 -0.32 13.37 -7.32
C VAL A 201 0.88 13.40 -8.28
N ALA A 202 1.34 12.24 -8.74
CA ALA A 202 2.41 12.15 -9.72
C ALA A 202 2.03 12.81 -11.06
N LEU A 203 0.78 12.67 -11.50
CA LEU A 203 0.25 13.24 -12.73
C LEU A 203 -0.09 14.74 -12.62
N ALA A 204 -0.31 15.25 -11.41
CA ALA A 204 -0.66 16.65 -11.20
C ALA A 204 0.50 17.58 -11.61
N SER A 205 0.19 18.65 -12.35
CA SER A 205 1.18 19.58 -12.91
C SER A 205 1.61 20.67 -11.92
N SER A 206 0.72 21.10 -11.01
CA SER A 206 1.01 22.17 -10.06
C SER A 206 1.23 21.67 -8.63
N SER A 207 2.11 22.37 -7.90
CA SER A 207 2.33 22.09 -6.48
C SER A 207 1.09 22.33 -5.62
N GLU A 208 0.23 23.24 -6.03
CA GLU A 208 -1.05 23.53 -5.35
C GLU A 208 -2.02 22.36 -5.50
N THR A 209 -2.19 21.84 -6.73
CA THR A 209 -3.03 20.67 -6.99
C THR A 209 -2.54 19.46 -6.21
N LYS A 210 -1.22 19.20 -6.20
CA LYS A 210 -0.62 18.11 -5.42
C LYS A 210 -0.94 18.22 -3.93
N ARG A 211 -0.85 19.46 -3.40
CA ARG A 211 -1.18 19.73 -1.99
C ARG A 211 -2.62 19.39 -1.69
N ASN A 212 -3.54 19.96 -2.48
CA ASN A 212 -4.97 19.78 -2.26
C ASN A 212 -5.39 18.30 -2.36
N LEU A 213 -4.76 17.53 -3.28
CA LEU A 213 -4.97 16.09 -3.37
C LEU A 213 -4.52 15.37 -2.09
N LEU A 214 -3.30 15.64 -1.62
CA LEU A 214 -2.76 14.99 -0.42
C LEU A 214 -3.55 15.34 0.84
N ASP A 215 -3.95 16.61 1.00
CA ASP A 215 -4.78 17.06 2.11
C ASP A 215 -6.14 16.32 2.09
N SER A 216 -6.78 16.22 0.91
CA SER A 216 -8.03 15.46 0.76
C SER A 216 -7.89 13.97 1.04
N TYR A 217 -6.72 13.37 0.74
CA TYR A 217 -6.46 11.97 1.03
C TYR A 217 -6.35 11.70 2.53
N VAL A 218 -5.67 12.60 3.25
CA VAL A 218 -5.57 12.52 4.72
C VAL A 218 -6.95 12.64 5.36
N ASP A 219 -7.79 13.56 4.90
CA ASP A 219 -9.16 13.74 5.41
C ASP A 219 -10.01 12.48 5.17
N VAL A 220 -10.06 11.97 3.93
CA VAL A 220 -10.82 10.75 3.60
C VAL A 220 -10.34 9.56 4.42
N MET A 221 -9.04 9.42 4.60
CA MET A 221 -8.41 8.38 5.38
C MET A 221 -8.83 8.42 6.85
N ILE A 222 -8.78 9.60 7.48
CA ILE A 222 -9.22 9.76 8.88
C ILE A 222 -10.69 9.43 9.02
N PHE A 223 -11.55 10.02 8.18
CA PHE A 223 -12.99 9.90 8.33
C PHE A 223 -13.52 8.53 7.92
N ARG A 224 -13.18 8.03 6.72
CA ARG A 224 -13.73 6.76 6.22
C ARG A 224 -13.01 5.53 6.74
N ASP A 225 -11.66 5.54 6.68
CA ASP A 225 -10.90 4.33 6.94
C ASP A 225 -10.64 4.10 8.43
N ILE A 226 -10.69 5.16 9.25
CA ILE A 226 -10.45 5.06 10.70
C ILE A 226 -11.75 5.26 11.48
N LEU A 227 -12.44 6.40 11.33
CA LEU A 227 -13.59 6.72 12.17
C LEU A 227 -14.84 5.91 11.80
N GLU A 228 -15.30 5.96 10.54
CA GLU A 228 -16.51 5.29 10.11
C GLU A 228 -16.37 3.76 10.20
N ARG A 229 -15.27 3.22 9.65
CA ARG A 229 -15.04 1.76 9.61
C ARG A 229 -15.00 1.11 10.99
N HIS A 230 -14.45 1.78 11.98
CA HIS A 230 -14.28 1.24 13.33
C HIS A 230 -15.28 1.82 14.33
N GLY A 231 -16.25 2.62 13.88
CA GLY A 231 -17.28 3.23 14.74
C GLY A 231 -16.70 4.12 15.84
N LEU A 232 -15.52 4.71 15.60
CA LEU A 232 -14.84 5.52 16.62
C LEU A 232 -15.51 6.88 16.77
N GLN A 233 -15.88 7.20 18.00
CA GLN A 233 -16.30 8.53 18.39
C GLN A 233 -15.09 9.32 18.92
N GLY A 234 -14.77 10.46 18.31
CA GLY A 234 -13.69 11.32 18.77
C GLY A 234 -12.58 11.53 17.74
N ALA A 235 -12.93 12.16 16.61
CA ALA A 235 -12.00 12.56 15.55
C ALA A 235 -10.74 13.25 16.09
N SER A 236 -10.88 14.12 17.10
CA SER A 236 -9.77 14.84 17.70
C SER A 236 -8.72 13.94 18.36
N THR A 237 -9.10 12.77 18.86
CA THR A 237 -8.12 11.79 19.41
C THR A 237 -7.34 11.13 18.30
N VAL A 238 -8.02 10.72 17.21
CA VAL A 238 -7.39 10.13 16.03
C VAL A 238 -6.42 11.12 15.39
N GLU A 239 -6.82 12.38 15.19
CA GLU A 239 -5.97 13.45 14.66
C GLU A 239 -4.73 13.70 15.53
N ARG A 240 -4.89 13.68 16.87
CA ARG A 240 -3.76 13.80 17.81
C ARG A 240 -2.79 12.63 17.72
N VAL A 241 -3.29 11.40 17.58
CA VAL A 241 -2.45 10.22 17.40
C VAL A 241 -1.72 10.31 16.05
N LEU A 242 -2.41 10.70 14.98
CA LEU A 242 -1.77 10.94 13.67
C LEU A 242 -0.67 12.01 13.77
N SER A 243 -0.95 13.13 14.42
CA SER A 243 0.05 14.20 14.65
C SER A 243 1.28 13.69 15.42
N LYS A 244 1.07 12.82 16.44
CA LYS A 244 2.18 12.17 17.16
C LYS A 244 2.98 11.20 16.28
N LEU A 245 2.30 10.43 15.43
CA LEU A 245 2.94 9.53 14.48
C LEU A 245 3.77 10.31 13.44
N LEU A 246 3.19 11.37 12.86
CA LEU A 246 3.89 12.23 11.92
C LEU A 246 5.09 12.95 12.57
N GLY A 247 4.96 13.38 13.82
CA GLY A 247 6.10 13.91 14.60
C GLY A 247 7.18 12.89 14.90
N SER A 248 6.86 11.59 14.78
CA SER A 248 7.79 10.46 14.93
C SER A 248 8.17 9.83 13.59
N PHE A 249 8.02 10.54 12.47
CA PHE A 249 8.34 10.07 11.12
C PHE A 249 9.79 9.57 11.05
N THR A 250 9.97 8.30 10.68
CA THR A 250 11.20 7.49 10.71
C THR A 250 11.89 7.38 12.09
N LYS A 251 11.22 7.79 13.16
CA LYS A 251 11.76 7.78 14.52
C LYS A 251 11.00 6.82 15.42
N GLU A 252 11.62 6.50 16.53
CA GLU A 252 11.02 5.70 17.59
C GLU A 252 9.83 6.45 18.24
N TYR A 253 8.74 5.75 18.40
CA TYR A 253 7.58 6.21 19.15
C TYR A 253 7.19 5.23 20.25
N SER A 254 6.45 5.72 21.25
CA SER A 254 5.94 4.92 22.34
C SER A 254 4.53 5.35 22.71
N VAL A 255 3.57 4.47 22.50
CA VAL A 255 2.17 4.68 22.87
C VAL A 255 2.03 4.93 24.38
N ASN A 256 2.89 4.29 25.20
CA ASN A 256 2.91 4.52 26.64
C ASN A 256 3.26 5.97 27.01
N ARG A 257 4.25 6.57 26.30
CA ARG A 257 4.59 7.99 26.50
C ARG A 257 3.45 8.90 26.08
N TRP A 258 2.79 8.59 24.96
CA TRP A 258 1.62 9.36 24.51
C TRP A 258 0.45 9.27 25.47
N TYR A 259 0.18 8.09 26.01
CA TYR A 259 -0.86 7.91 27.04
C TYR A 259 -0.59 8.80 28.26
N ASN A 260 0.64 8.80 28.78
CA ASN A 260 1.00 9.64 29.91
C ASN A 260 0.90 11.15 29.61
N ASP A 261 1.32 11.59 28.39
CA ASP A 261 1.18 12.98 27.93
C ASP A 261 -0.31 13.37 27.79
N PHE A 262 -1.14 12.50 27.21
CA PHE A 262 -2.57 12.77 27.08
C PHE A 262 -3.28 12.83 28.44
N LYS A 263 -2.94 11.92 29.34
CA LYS A 263 -3.48 11.91 30.70
C LYS A 263 -3.09 13.17 31.49
N SER A 264 -1.84 13.62 31.37
CA SER A 264 -1.39 14.85 32.03
C SER A 264 -2.10 16.12 31.52
N ARG A 265 -2.59 16.09 30.29
CA ARG A 265 -3.38 17.14 29.64
C ARG A 265 -4.90 17.01 29.88
N GLY A 266 -5.33 16.06 30.70
CA GLY A 266 -6.74 15.85 31.05
C GLY A 266 -7.56 15.16 29.94
N LEU A 267 -6.92 14.58 28.93
CA LEU A 267 -7.62 13.85 27.87
C LEU A 267 -8.06 12.47 28.38
N ARG A 268 -9.34 12.17 28.19
CA ARG A 268 -9.94 10.89 28.60
C ARG A 268 -9.81 9.87 27.46
N VAL A 269 -8.65 9.25 27.37
CA VAL A 269 -8.39 8.19 26.39
C VAL A 269 -7.76 7.00 27.11
N GLY A 270 -8.24 5.79 26.85
CA GLY A 270 -7.65 4.55 27.38
C GLY A 270 -6.36 4.20 26.65
N LYS A 271 -5.43 3.55 27.34
CA LYS A 271 -4.17 3.09 26.74
C LYS A 271 -4.43 2.13 25.58
N ASP A 272 -5.35 1.18 25.77
CA ASP A 272 -5.71 0.18 24.76
C ASP A 272 -6.31 0.84 23.52
N GLY A 273 -7.17 1.86 23.69
CA GLY A 273 -7.72 2.63 22.58
C GLY A 273 -6.65 3.35 21.75
N LEU A 274 -5.55 3.80 22.35
CA LEU A 274 -4.43 4.36 21.60
C LEU A 274 -3.70 3.30 20.76
N TYR A 275 -3.50 2.10 21.30
CA TYR A 275 -2.93 0.97 20.53
C TYR A 275 -3.85 0.55 19.39
N GLU A 276 -5.17 0.55 19.61
CA GLU A 276 -6.15 0.25 18.56
C GLU A 276 -6.11 1.29 17.44
N ILE A 277 -6.07 2.59 17.76
CA ILE A 277 -5.95 3.64 16.75
C ILE A 277 -4.67 3.45 15.91
N VAL A 278 -3.53 3.15 16.53
CA VAL A 278 -2.28 2.87 15.78
C VAL A 278 -2.45 1.65 14.88
N ARG A 279 -3.08 0.57 15.37
CA ARG A 279 -3.38 -0.62 14.58
C ARG A 279 -4.28 -0.29 13.38
N HIS A 280 -5.30 0.55 13.56
CA HIS A 280 -6.17 0.97 12.46
C HIS A 280 -5.42 1.76 11.38
N PHE A 281 -4.44 2.59 11.75
CA PHE A 281 -3.55 3.22 10.77
C PHE A 281 -2.71 2.20 9.99
N GLU A 282 -2.24 1.12 10.64
CA GLU A 282 -1.54 0.03 9.95
C GLU A 282 -2.46 -0.76 9.02
N GLU A 283 -3.68 -1.07 9.48
CA GLU A 283 -4.72 -1.78 8.71
C GLU A 283 -5.17 -0.99 7.47
N ALA A 284 -5.25 0.33 7.57
CA ALA A 284 -5.60 1.23 6.47
C ALA A 284 -4.43 1.54 5.51
N TYR A 285 -3.30 0.85 5.64
CA TYR A 285 -2.12 1.09 4.79
C TYR A 285 -1.57 2.52 4.86
N ILE A 286 -1.59 3.13 6.04
CA ILE A 286 -1.05 4.47 6.27
C ILE A 286 0.33 4.36 6.87
N LEU A 287 0.44 3.49 7.86
CA LEU A 287 1.60 3.30 8.72
C LEU A 287 2.13 1.87 8.62
N ARG A 288 3.43 1.74 8.72
CA ARG A 288 4.10 0.49 9.07
C ARG A 288 5.01 0.75 10.27
N SER A 289 4.76 0.04 11.36
CA SER A 289 5.64 0.11 12.54
C SER A 289 6.73 -0.95 12.45
N LEU A 290 7.98 -0.54 12.50
CA LEU A 290 9.12 -1.45 12.54
C LEU A 290 9.53 -1.69 13.99
N SER A 291 9.81 -2.95 14.33
CA SER A 291 10.30 -3.34 15.66
C SER A 291 11.82 -3.33 15.71
N ASN A 292 12.39 -3.04 16.88
CA ASN A 292 13.82 -3.22 17.11
C ASN A 292 14.13 -4.71 17.31
N VAL A 293 14.93 -5.30 16.42
CA VAL A 293 15.29 -6.72 16.52
C VAL A 293 16.19 -7.01 17.74
N ALA A 294 16.93 -6.01 18.23
CA ALA A 294 17.74 -6.14 19.44
C ALA A 294 16.92 -6.03 20.74
N SER A 295 15.71 -5.48 20.69
CA SER A 295 14.81 -5.30 21.84
C SER A 295 13.35 -5.49 21.42
N PRO A 296 12.91 -6.72 21.13
CA PRO A 296 11.53 -7.01 20.78
C PRO A 296 10.56 -6.57 21.91
N GLY A 297 9.52 -5.83 21.58
CA GLY A 297 8.59 -5.27 22.56
C GLY A 297 8.94 -3.88 23.09
N GLY A 298 10.08 -3.31 22.68
CA GLY A 298 10.46 -1.92 22.95
C GLY A 298 9.71 -0.89 22.10
N ALA A 299 10.28 0.30 21.98
CA ALA A 299 9.78 1.34 21.08
C ALA A 299 9.84 0.87 19.62
N LYS A 300 8.88 1.32 18.81
CA LYS A 300 8.82 1.04 17.37
C LYS A 300 9.17 2.28 16.59
N LYS A 301 9.74 2.14 15.39
CA LYS A 301 9.88 3.25 14.43
C LYS A 301 8.62 3.36 13.55
N ALA A 302 8.20 4.60 13.27
CA ALA A 302 7.02 4.90 12.44
C ALA A 302 7.45 5.19 11.00
N PHE A 303 7.00 4.36 10.05
CA PHE A 303 7.17 4.58 8.61
C PHE A 303 5.80 4.71 7.95
N PHE A 304 5.65 5.69 7.07
CA PHE A 304 4.41 5.88 6.32
C PHE A 304 4.54 5.23 4.94
N LEU A 305 3.45 4.64 4.45
CA LEU A 305 3.48 3.93 3.16
C LEU A 305 3.54 4.87 1.94
N ASP A 306 3.57 6.17 2.18
CA ASP A 306 3.90 7.19 1.19
C ASP A 306 4.46 8.46 1.86
N ASN A 307 5.46 9.08 1.25
CA ASN A 307 6.03 10.33 1.74
C ASN A 307 5.03 11.50 1.71
N GLY A 308 4.04 11.45 0.82
CA GLY A 308 3.00 12.46 0.71
C GLY A 308 2.20 12.69 2.00
N TYR A 309 2.07 11.66 2.85
CA TYR A 309 1.43 11.79 4.16
C TYR A 309 2.19 12.71 5.13
N TYR A 310 3.53 12.78 5.02
CA TYR A 310 4.36 13.60 5.91
C TYR A 310 4.37 15.08 5.55
N ARG A 311 3.94 15.44 4.37
CA ARG A 311 4.06 16.76 3.80
C ARG A 311 3.58 17.94 4.65
N PRO A 312 2.46 17.88 5.38
CA PRO A 312 1.98 18.99 6.21
C PRO A 312 2.99 19.44 7.28
N PHE A 313 3.97 18.59 7.61
CA PHE A 313 4.96 18.78 8.67
C PHE A 313 6.38 19.01 8.13
N LEU A 314 6.54 19.15 6.81
CA LEU A 314 7.82 19.11 6.13
C LEU A 314 8.65 20.38 6.31
N ASP A 315 9.85 20.24 6.87
CA ASP A 315 10.99 21.15 6.69
C ASP A 315 11.91 20.54 5.62
N ARG A 316 11.89 21.12 4.40
CA ARG A 316 12.49 20.52 3.19
C ARG A 316 13.97 20.18 3.33
N GLU A 317 14.75 21.02 3.99
CA GLU A 317 16.20 20.82 4.11
C GLU A 317 16.53 19.81 5.22
N ARG A 318 15.84 19.90 6.35
CA ARG A 318 16.09 19.06 7.52
C ARG A 318 15.54 17.66 7.39
N ASP A 319 14.52 17.46 6.57
CA ASP A 319 13.79 16.20 6.52
C ASP A 319 14.15 15.33 5.31
N ARG A 320 15.06 15.76 4.43
CA ARG A 320 15.46 15.00 3.22
C ARG A 320 15.95 13.58 3.58
N GLY A 321 16.73 13.45 4.65
CA GLY A 321 17.19 12.14 5.13
C GLY A 321 16.04 11.22 5.52
N LYS A 322 15.07 11.75 6.25
CA LYS A 322 13.88 10.98 6.66
C LYS A 322 13.01 10.58 5.45
N LEU A 323 12.84 11.48 4.48
CA LEU A 323 12.10 11.15 3.25
C LEU A 323 12.78 10.03 2.48
N TRP A 324 14.11 10.03 2.41
CA TRP A 324 14.88 8.96 1.81
C TRP A 324 14.74 7.66 2.58
N GLU A 325 14.97 7.67 3.90
CA GLU A 325 14.82 6.50 4.77
C GLU A 325 13.40 5.89 4.64
N ASN A 326 12.35 6.72 4.63
CA ASN A 326 10.99 6.24 4.45
C ASN A 326 10.76 5.63 3.06
N ALA A 327 11.28 6.23 2.00
CA ALA A 327 11.15 5.70 0.64
C ALA A 327 11.87 4.35 0.50
N VAL A 328 13.04 4.18 1.11
CA VAL A 328 13.77 2.89 1.19
C VAL A 328 12.94 1.85 1.94
N CYS A 329 12.33 2.20 3.08
CA CYS A 329 11.43 1.29 3.80
C CYS A 329 10.28 0.79 2.90
N VAL A 330 9.60 1.70 2.20
CA VAL A 330 8.49 1.34 1.30
C VAL A 330 8.98 0.46 0.15
N ALA A 331 10.16 0.72 -0.41
CA ALA A 331 10.75 -0.13 -1.45
C ALA A 331 11.05 -1.55 -0.94
N LEU A 332 11.54 -1.70 0.29
CA LEU A 332 11.74 -3.01 0.93
C LEU A 332 10.40 -3.76 1.12
N LEU A 333 9.36 -3.06 1.57
CA LEU A 333 8.02 -3.65 1.71
C LEU A 333 7.47 -4.14 0.35
N ARG A 334 7.70 -3.40 -0.75
CA ARG A 334 7.32 -3.84 -2.11
C ARG A 334 8.03 -5.13 -2.55
N ARG A 335 9.26 -5.34 -2.11
CA ARG A 335 9.99 -6.62 -2.31
C ARG A 335 9.41 -7.79 -1.52
N GLY A 336 8.37 -7.55 -0.71
CA GLY A 336 7.82 -8.55 0.21
C GLY A 336 8.68 -8.77 1.46
N GLU A 337 9.67 -7.91 1.70
CA GLU A 337 10.49 -7.96 2.91
C GLU A 337 9.66 -7.55 4.14
N LYS A 338 10.10 -8.04 5.29
CA LYS A 338 9.57 -7.63 6.60
C LYS A 338 10.67 -6.95 7.39
N PRO A 339 11.03 -5.71 7.03
CA PRO A 339 12.15 -5.04 7.66
C PRO A 339 11.90 -4.81 9.15
N CYS A 340 12.95 -4.97 9.94
CA CYS A 340 13.08 -4.49 11.31
C CYS A 340 14.19 -3.44 11.34
N PHE A 341 14.39 -2.75 12.45
CA PHE A 341 15.62 -1.99 12.69
C PHE A 341 16.43 -2.64 13.80
N TRP A 342 17.71 -2.33 13.86
CA TRP A 342 18.59 -2.73 14.95
C TRP A 342 19.14 -1.49 15.63
N LYS A 343 18.98 -1.41 16.94
CA LYS A 343 19.47 -0.28 17.72
C LYS A 343 19.86 -0.72 19.11
N THR A 344 21.05 -0.33 19.51
CA THR A 344 21.62 -0.49 20.85
C THR A 344 22.25 0.83 21.30
N ASP A 345 22.87 0.84 22.45
CA ASP A 345 23.73 1.94 22.93
C ASP A 345 24.97 2.17 22.07
N ARG A 346 25.33 1.20 21.23
CA ARG A 346 26.55 1.19 20.41
C ARG A 346 26.34 1.59 18.96
N GLY A 347 25.10 1.66 18.50
CA GLY A 347 24.80 2.03 17.12
C GLY A 347 23.39 1.69 16.68
N GLU A 348 23.08 2.06 15.44
CA GLU A 348 21.79 1.85 14.82
C GLU A 348 21.97 1.43 13.36
N ILE A 349 21.17 0.43 12.91
CA ILE A 349 20.99 0.06 11.51
C ILE A 349 19.54 0.33 11.16
N ASP A 350 19.31 1.09 10.07
CA ASP A 350 17.99 1.55 9.68
C ASP A 350 17.07 0.37 9.33
N PHE A 351 17.57 -0.60 8.55
CA PHE A 351 16.79 -1.78 8.18
C PHE A 351 17.61 -3.06 8.26
N VAL A 352 16.97 -4.06 8.85
CA VAL A 352 17.43 -5.44 8.94
C VAL A 352 16.40 -6.32 8.29
N THR A 353 16.77 -6.99 7.20
CA THR A 353 15.97 -8.00 6.50
C THR A 353 16.51 -9.40 6.78
N GLN A 354 15.96 -10.42 6.14
CA GLN A 354 16.47 -11.78 6.28
C GLN A 354 17.92 -11.92 5.78
N GLY A 355 18.28 -11.22 4.70
CA GLY A 355 19.59 -11.34 4.04
C GLY A 355 20.48 -10.12 4.12
N GLU A 356 19.98 -8.97 4.54
CA GLU A 356 20.68 -7.70 4.40
C GLU A 356 20.61 -6.84 5.68
N PHE A 357 21.71 -6.13 5.95
CA PHE A 357 21.75 -4.94 6.80
C PHE A 357 21.82 -3.72 5.89
N ILE A 358 20.89 -2.78 6.05
CA ILE A 358 20.77 -1.64 5.14
C ILE A 358 20.81 -0.34 5.94
N GLN A 359 21.69 0.56 5.53
CA GLN A 359 21.78 1.92 6.03
C GLN A 359 21.37 2.90 4.95
N ALA A 360 20.39 3.77 5.22
CA ALA A 360 19.88 4.75 4.30
C ALA A 360 20.42 6.14 4.63
N THR A 361 21.35 6.64 3.85
CA THR A 361 21.96 7.96 4.05
C THR A 361 21.84 8.82 2.79
N ILE A 362 21.78 10.14 2.95
CA ILE A 362 21.73 11.07 1.81
C ILE A 362 23.03 11.07 1.03
N GLU A 363 24.15 10.97 1.73
CA GLU A 363 25.48 10.99 1.15
C GLU A 363 26.42 10.20 2.04
N LEU A 364 27.29 9.41 1.44
CA LEU A 364 28.36 8.71 2.14
C LEU A 364 29.68 9.47 1.92
N THR A 365 30.16 10.10 2.99
CA THR A 365 31.41 10.86 3.01
C THR A 365 32.44 10.15 3.89
N GLU A 366 33.71 10.55 3.78
CA GLU A 366 34.74 10.04 4.69
C GLU A 366 34.41 10.37 6.17
N ALA A 367 33.78 11.52 6.42
CA ALA A 367 33.46 11.97 7.77
C ALA A 367 32.33 11.14 8.44
N ASN A 368 31.41 10.56 7.68
CA ASN A 368 30.31 9.75 8.24
C ASN A 368 30.46 8.25 7.99
N ARG A 369 31.40 7.81 7.17
CA ARG A 369 31.61 6.40 6.77
C ARG A 369 31.69 5.47 7.96
N GLU A 370 32.54 5.79 8.94
CA GLU A 370 32.69 4.95 10.12
C GLU A 370 31.39 4.82 10.92
N ARG A 371 30.68 5.92 11.12
CA ARG A 371 29.37 5.92 11.79
C ARG A 371 28.34 5.05 11.08
N GLU A 372 28.31 5.08 9.75
CA GLU A 372 27.34 4.33 8.94
C GLU A 372 27.71 2.83 8.82
N THR A 373 29.01 2.46 8.97
CA THR A 373 29.47 1.08 8.76
C THR A 373 29.74 0.32 10.05
N ALA A 374 30.20 0.98 11.12
CA ALA A 374 30.54 0.31 12.38
C ALA A 374 29.40 -0.53 12.99
N PRO A 375 28.10 -0.12 12.89
CA PRO A 375 27.00 -0.92 13.42
C PRO A 375 26.84 -2.30 12.77
N PHE A 376 27.26 -2.49 11.51
CA PHE A 376 27.14 -3.76 10.81
C PHE A 376 27.94 -4.90 11.49
N ALA A 377 29.19 -4.63 11.86
CA ALA A 377 30.04 -5.61 12.56
C ALA A 377 29.40 -6.03 13.89
N GLN A 378 28.83 -5.08 14.62
CA GLN A 378 28.21 -5.33 15.92
C GLN A 378 26.92 -6.13 15.79
N ALA A 379 26.09 -5.81 14.80
CA ALA A 379 24.87 -6.55 14.52
C ALA A 379 25.17 -7.97 14.03
N SER A 380 26.20 -8.16 13.18
CA SER A 380 26.65 -9.48 12.72
C SER A 380 27.03 -10.40 13.86
N ALA A 381 27.66 -9.88 14.90
CA ALA A 381 28.04 -10.66 16.08
C ALA A 381 26.83 -11.24 16.84
N THR A 382 25.65 -10.62 16.72
CA THR A 382 24.42 -11.03 17.45
C THR A 382 23.37 -11.69 16.56
N LEU A 383 23.27 -11.26 15.30
CA LEU A 383 22.23 -11.68 14.36
C LEU A 383 22.75 -12.62 13.26
N GLY A 384 24.04 -12.89 13.22
CA GLY A 384 24.71 -13.59 12.14
C GLY A 384 25.08 -12.67 10.97
N GLU A 385 25.96 -13.16 10.09
CA GLU A 385 26.40 -12.43 8.92
C GLU A 385 25.30 -12.21 7.91
N ARG A 386 25.23 -10.98 7.38
CA ARG A 386 24.34 -10.56 6.31
C ARG A 386 25.08 -9.60 5.38
N ALA A 387 24.58 -9.46 4.16
CA ALA A 387 25.13 -8.47 3.23
C ALA A 387 24.92 -7.05 3.80
N ALA A 388 25.98 -6.26 3.90
CA ALA A 388 25.92 -4.88 4.36
C ALA A 388 25.78 -3.94 3.16
N LEU A 389 24.73 -3.13 3.15
CA LEU A 389 24.41 -2.22 2.06
C LEU A 389 24.21 -0.80 2.59
N ILE A 390 24.90 0.17 1.99
CA ILE A 390 24.63 1.58 2.20
C ILE A 390 23.94 2.11 0.94
N VAL A 391 22.76 2.68 1.12
CA VAL A 391 21.94 3.19 0.00
C VAL A 391 21.82 4.71 0.05
N THR A 392 22.07 5.34 -1.10
CA THR A 392 22.00 6.81 -1.25
C THR A 392 21.08 7.21 -2.40
N PRO A 393 20.53 8.43 -2.42
CA PRO A 393 19.75 8.93 -3.55
C PRO A 393 20.53 9.03 -4.86
N ASP A 394 21.86 9.20 -4.79
CA ASP A 394 22.73 9.29 -5.96
C ASP A 394 23.03 7.94 -6.58
N ASP A 395 23.03 6.87 -5.77
CA ASP A 395 23.19 5.48 -6.19
C ASP A 395 22.11 4.61 -5.54
N PRO A 396 20.84 4.76 -5.99
CA PRO A 396 19.75 3.95 -5.46
C PRO A 396 19.90 2.50 -5.93
N PRO A 397 19.59 1.54 -5.07
CA PRO A 397 19.68 0.14 -5.44
C PRO A 397 18.72 -0.22 -6.60
N PRO A 398 19.00 -1.27 -7.38
CA PRO A 398 18.19 -1.66 -8.54
C PRO A 398 16.72 -1.93 -8.23
N TRP A 399 16.42 -2.24 -6.98
CA TRP A 399 15.06 -2.52 -6.52
C TRP A 399 14.30 -1.28 -6.02
N PHE A 400 14.89 -0.12 -6.04
CA PHE A 400 14.26 1.16 -5.68
C PHE A 400 13.61 1.79 -6.92
#